data_3a06a34c4a6db58314e8c75cf70f6bb0
#
_entry.id   3a06a34c4a6db58314e8c75cf70f6bb0
#
_cell.length_a   1.000
_cell.length_b   1.000
_cell.length_c   1.000
_cell.angle_alpha   90.00
_cell.angle_beta   90.00
_cell.angle_gamma   90.00
#
_symmetry.space_group_name_H-M   'P 1'
#
loop_
_entity.id
_entity.type
_entity.pdbx_description
1 polymer ?
#
loop_
_entity_poly.entity_id
_entity_poly.type
_entity_poly.pdbx_seq_one_letter_code
_entity_poly.pdbx_strand_id
1 'polypeptide(L)'
;MEMEKTFNPQAVESEIYRDWESSGAFEAHRVEGKKPFTIVMPPPNITGQLHMGHALDCTLQDLAVRYHRMKGDPTLWLPGTDHAAIATEVKIVDAMRKEGLTKESLGRKGFLDRAWKWKEEYGGRIVTQQRRMGISCDWSRERFTMDEGCSKAVREVFVRLYEKGLIYRGNRLVNWCPCCESAISDAEVEYQEKEGNFWHLLYPVKETGEMLELATTRPETMLGDTAVAINAADPRYAHLHGCHVMLPLANREIPIICDEHADMEKGTGVVKITPAHDPNDNEVGQRHDLPVVRVFTYDGHMTGAEDAAKDADGQAIDCGKYAGMTTLEARKAIVADLQELGLLKSIEPLTHEVGTCYRCHTVIEPMVSRQWFVKMKPLAEPAIACVKSGETKFVPERFTKQYMNWMENIRDWCISRQLWWGHRIPVWYCDDCGAMTVSREDPTCCCKCGSAHIKQDEDVLDTWFSSALWPFSTLGWPDNTEDLKYFYPTNLLVTGYDIITFWVSRMITMGLEEMQVPPFQTVLIHGLVRDELGRKMSKSLGNGVDPLEVIDQYGADALRFSLVMGVSAGNDTRYIPARVESARNFANKIWNASRFVL
;
A
#
# COMPACT_ATOMS: atom_id res chain seq x y z
N MET A 1 2.01 -25.64 49.11
CA MET A 1 1.29 -24.35 48.90
C MET A 1 -0.11 -24.72 48.45
N GLU A 2 -1.14 -24.32 49.18
CA GLU A 2 -2.51 -24.67 48.78
C GLU A 2 -2.94 -23.79 47.62
N MET A 3 -3.23 -24.40 46.48
CA MET A 3 -3.68 -23.67 45.28
C MET A 3 -5.09 -23.11 45.49
N GLU A 4 -5.33 -21.87 45.09
CA GLU A 4 -6.65 -21.25 45.16
C GLU A 4 -7.69 -22.01 44.31
N LYS A 5 -8.99 -21.87 44.65
CA LYS A 5 -10.08 -22.53 43.91
C LYS A 5 -10.27 -22.00 42.48
N THR A 6 -9.90 -20.75 42.25
CA THR A 6 -10.07 -20.09 40.98
C THR A 6 -8.72 -19.61 40.46
N PHE A 7 -8.43 -19.86 39.19
CA PHE A 7 -7.26 -19.31 38.53
C PHE A 7 -7.40 -17.79 38.39
N ASN A 8 -6.42 -17.05 38.89
CA ASN A 8 -6.33 -15.60 38.79
C ASN A 8 -5.16 -15.21 37.90
N PRO A 9 -5.40 -14.98 36.58
CA PRO A 9 -4.34 -14.66 35.64
C PRO A 9 -3.63 -13.34 35.95
N GLN A 10 -4.36 -12.33 36.43
CA GLN A 10 -3.79 -11.02 36.75
C GLN A 10 -2.73 -11.06 37.87
N ALA A 11 -2.82 -12.04 38.73
CA ALA A 11 -1.85 -12.19 39.82
C ALA A 11 -0.51 -12.79 39.37
N VAL A 12 -0.47 -13.50 38.23
CA VAL A 12 0.69 -14.33 37.85
C VAL A 12 1.26 -14.01 36.45
N GLU A 13 0.46 -13.56 35.51
CA GLU A 13 0.89 -13.42 34.11
C GLU A 13 2.11 -12.52 33.93
N SER A 14 2.13 -11.37 34.58
CA SER A 14 3.23 -10.40 34.45
C SER A 14 4.54 -10.91 35.05
N GLU A 15 4.48 -11.68 36.15
CA GLU A 15 5.65 -12.27 36.78
C GLU A 15 6.20 -13.41 35.94
N ILE A 16 5.35 -14.35 35.52
CA ILE A 16 5.73 -15.47 34.67
C ILE A 16 6.37 -14.98 33.36
N TYR A 17 5.78 -13.96 32.73
CA TYR A 17 6.33 -13.42 31.46
C TYR A 17 7.71 -12.81 31.66
N ARG A 18 7.89 -12.02 32.73
CA ARG A 18 9.19 -11.44 33.09
C ARG A 18 10.25 -12.51 33.34
N ASP A 19 9.86 -13.60 34.05
CA ASP A 19 10.76 -14.69 34.32
C ASP A 19 11.18 -15.45 33.07
N TRP A 20 10.26 -15.66 32.12
CA TRP A 20 10.58 -16.25 30.82
C TRP A 20 11.53 -15.34 29.99
N GLU A 21 11.26 -14.04 29.92
CA GLU A 21 12.10 -13.10 29.20
C GLU A 21 13.51 -13.01 29.84
N SER A 22 13.58 -12.85 31.15
CA SER A 22 14.86 -12.72 31.88
C SER A 22 15.70 -14.00 31.88
N SER A 23 15.09 -15.17 31.75
CA SER A 23 15.80 -16.44 31.60
C SER A 23 16.36 -16.70 30.20
N GLY A 24 16.08 -15.82 29.21
CA GLY A 24 16.47 -16.04 27.82
C GLY A 24 15.65 -17.14 27.11
N ALA A 25 14.49 -17.54 27.67
CA ALA A 25 13.67 -18.63 27.13
C ALA A 25 13.16 -18.37 25.68
N PHE A 26 13.16 -17.11 25.25
CA PHE A 26 12.72 -16.70 23.92
C PHE A 26 13.86 -16.51 22.93
N GLU A 27 15.10 -16.46 23.41
CA GLU A 27 16.27 -16.21 22.57
C GLU A 27 16.56 -17.38 21.64
N ALA A 28 16.84 -17.06 20.39
CA ALA A 28 17.23 -18.06 19.40
C ALA A 28 18.74 -18.28 19.39
N HIS A 29 19.14 -19.53 19.43
CA HIS A 29 20.54 -19.92 19.39
C HIS A 29 20.82 -20.77 18.15
N ARG A 30 21.95 -20.54 17.50
CA ARG A 30 22.43 -21.40 16.42
C ARG A 30 22.97 -22.68 17.01
N VAL A 31 22.50 -23.82 16.52
CA VAL A 31 22.92 -25.16 16.96
C VAL A 31 23.47 -25.92 15.77
N GLU A 32 24.74 -26.27 15.85
CA GLU A 32 25.42 -26.99 14.76
C GLU A 32 24.73 -28.32 14.47
N GLY A 33 24.54 -28.60 13.17
CA GLY A 33 23.89 -29.83 12.70
C GLY A 33 22.36 -29.86 12.83
N LYS A 34 21.72 -28.84 13.45
CA LYS A 34 20.26 -28.72 13.49
C LYS A 34 19.74 -27.68 12.52
N LYS A 35 18.63 -27.97 11.87
CA LYS A 35 17.91 -27.01 11.04
C LYS A 35 17.03 -26.13 11.93
N PRO A 36 17.04 -24.80 11.74
CA PRO A 36 16.18 -23.90 12.50
C PRO A 36 14.72 -23.97 12.04
N PHE A 37 13.84 -23.54 12.92
CA PHE A 37 12.50 -23.09 12.58
C PHE A 37 12.43 -21.57 12.75
N THR A 38 12.15 -20.86 11.67
CA THR A 38 12.19 -19.40 11.66
C THR A 38 10.85 -18.82 11.21
N ILE A 39 10.37 -17.83 11.95
CA ILE A 39 9.26 -16.95 11.56
C ILE A 39 9.74 -15.50 11.68
N VAL A 40 9.45 -14.68 10.67
CA VAL A 40 9.50 -13.22 10.79
C VAL A 40 8.10 -12.70 11.04
N MET A 41 7.94 -11.91 12.09
CA MET A 41 6.63 -11.34 12.44
C MET A 41 6.24 -10.29 11.39
N PRO A 42 4.98 -10.28 10.89
CA PRO A 42 4.46 -9.12 10.19
C PRO A 42 4.60 -7.89 11.08
N PRO A 43 5.46 -6.91 10.71
CA PRO A 43 5.76 -5.79 11.60
C PRO A 43 4.55 -4.87 11.71
N PRO A 44 3.93 -4.69 12.90
CA PRO A 44 2.81 -3.80 13.06
C PRO A 44 3.19 -2.34 12.74
N ASN A 45 2.27 -1.64 12.08
CA ASN A 45 2.40 -0.23 11.76
C ASN A 45 2.34 0.63 13.02
N ILE A 46 3.26 1.60 13.18
CA ILE A 46 3.30 2.54 14.32
C ILE A 46 2.20 3.60 14.25
N THR A 47 1.03 3.26 13.72
CA THR A 47 -0.11 4.17 13.54
C THR A 47 -1.07 4.22 14.72
N GLY A 48 -0.86 3.38 15.73
CA GLY A 48 -1.69 3.30 16.92
C GLY A 48 -1.57 1.96 17.65
N GLN A 49 -2.56 1.67 18.46
CA GLN A 49 -2.64 0.43 19.25
C GLN A 49 -2.96 -0.80 18.38
N LEU A 50 -2.52 -1.97 18.83
CA LEU A 50 -2.90 -3.26 18.26
C LEU A 50 -4.41 -3.50 18.45
N HIS A 51 -4.98 -4.29 17.56
CA HIS A 51 -6.39 -4.72 17.60
C HIS A 51 -6.49 -6.26 17.55
N MET A 52 -7.70 -6.79 17.62
CA MET A 52 -7.95 -8.24 17.67
C MET A 52 -7.36 -9.02 16.48
N GLY A 53 -7.26 -8.38 15.28
CA GLY A 53 -6.58 -9.00 14.12
C GLY A 53 -5.09 -9.28 14.39
N HIS A 54 -4.39 -8.34 15.00
CA HIS A 54 -3.00 -8.54 15.42
C HIS A 54 -2.88 -9.61 16.52
N ALA A 55 -3.84 -9.65 17.46
CA ALA A 55 -3.85 -10.68 18.50
C ALA A 55 -4.02 -12.08 17.90
N LEU A 56 -4.87 -12.25 16.88
CA LEU A 56 -5.01 -13.52 16.15
C LEU A 56 -3.70 -13.88 15.43
N ASP A 57 -3.17 -12.97 14.63
CA ASP A 57 -1.94 -13.16 13.84
C ASP A 57 -0.77 -13.58 14.74
N CYS A 58 -0.49 -12.82 15.80
CA CYS A 58 0.57 -13.13 16.75
C CYS A 58 0.31 -14.46 17.49
N THR A 59 -0.94 -14.77 17.83
CA THR A 59 -1.27 -16.02 18.53
C THR A 59 -0.98 -17.25 17.66
N LEU A 60 -1.31 -17.19 16.36
CA LEU A 60 -1.03 -18.30 15.43
C LEU A 60 0.47 -18.53 15.27
N GLN A 61 1.25 -17.47 15.14
CA GLN A 61 2.71 -17.55 15.06
C GLN A 61 3.30 -18.13 16.35
N ASP A 62 2.86 -17.64 17.51
CA ASP A 62 3.37 -18.07 18.80
C ASP A 62 3.08 -19.55 19.09
N LEU A 63 1.94 -20.06 18.63
CA LEU A 63 1.64 -21.50 18.72
C LEU A 63 2.65 -22.35 17.95
N ALA A 64 2.97 -21.95 16.72
CA ALA A 64 3.96 -22.65 15.90
C ALA A 64 5.36 -22.58 16.53
N VAL A 65 5.76 -21.41 17.03
CA VAL A 65 7.04 -21.18 17.69
C VAL A 65 7.17 -22.02 18.94
N ARG A 66 6.18 -22.00 19.84
CA ARG A 66 6.19 -22.81 21.09
C ARG A 66 6.21 -24.30 20.79
N TYR A 67 5.46 -24.75 19.78
CA TYR A 67 5.49 -26.15 19.35
C TYR A 67 6.89 -26.60 18.93
N HIS A 68 7.59 -25.81 18.11
CA HIS A 68 8.94 -26.12 17.65
C HIS A 68 9.97 -26.06 18.78
N ARG A 69 9.86 -25.11 19.71
CA ARG A 69 10.71 -25.08 20.92
C ARG A 69 10.49 -26.33 21.78
N MET A 70 9.24 -26.75 21.97
CA MET A 70 8.94 -27.99 22.72
C MET A 70 9.52 -29.25 22.05
N LYS A 71 9.66 -29.26 20.72
CA LYS A 71 10.34 -30.33 19.99
C LYS A 71 11.87 -30.27 20.09
N GLY A 72 12.43 -29.18 20.61
CA GLY A 72 13.87 -28.96 20.70
C GLY A 72 14.50 -28.47 19.40
N ASP A 73 13.70 -27.88 18.50
CA ASP A 73 14.20 -27.23 17.30
C ASP A 73 14.77 -25.85 17.68
N PRO A 74 15.94 -25.44 17.12
CA PRO A 74 16.40 -24.06 17.23
C PRO A 74 15.37 -23.14 16.59
N THR A 75 14.74 -22.28 17.39
CA THR A 75 13.57 -21.55 16.92
C THR A 75 13.76 -20.05 17.04
N LEU A 76 13.66 -19.33 15.92
CA LEU A 76 13.66 -17.88 15.88
C LEU A 76 12.27 -17.36 15.52
N TRP A 77 11.71 -16.51 16.37
CA TRP A 77 10.60 -15.63 16.01
C TRP A 77 11.08 -14.19 16.14
N LEU A 78 11.32 -13.56 14.98
CA LEU A 78 11.91 -12.22 14.89
C LEU A 78 10.80 -11.16 14.95
N PRO A 79 10.78 -10.29 15.99
CA PRO A 79 9.82 -9.20 16.12
C PRO A 79 10.28 -7.92 15.44
N GLY A 80 9.34 -7.01 15.21
CA GLY A 80 9.64 -5.65 14.81
C GLY A 80 8.40 -4.82 14.52
N THR A 81 8.63 -3.57 14.08
CA THR A 81 7.59 -2.61 13.75
C THR A 81 7.86 -1.95 12.39
N ASP A 82 6.80 -1.52 11.72
CA ASP A 82 6.87 -0.83 10.42
C ASP A 82 6.62 0.67 10.59
N HIS A 83 7.43 1.48 9.90
CA HIS A 83 7.29 2.94 9.87
C HIS A 83 6.02 3.41 9.17
N ALA A 84 5.47 2.60 8.26
CA ALA A 84 4.18 2.82 7.60
C ALA A 84 4.02 4.23 7.01
N ALA A 85 4.92 4.61 6.12
CA ALA A 85 5.12 5.97 5.58
C ALA A 85 3.85 6.85 5.54
N ILE A 86 2.94 6.63 4.58
CA ILE A 86 1.70 7.44 4.43
C ILE A 86 0.85 7.40 5.70
N ALA A 87 0.64 6.19 6.25
CA ALA A 87 -0.30 6.02 7.36
C ALA A 87 0.14 6.73 8.64
N THR A 88 1.44 6.75 8.90
CA THR A 88 2.04 7.44 10.06
C THR A 88 2.08 8.95 9.82
N GLU A 89 2.47 9.39 8.62
CA GLU A 89 2.50 10.81 8.28
C GLU A 89 1.13 11.46 8.45
N VAL A 90 0.06 10.82 7.93
CA VAL A 90 -1.32 11.30 8.10
C VAL A 90 -1.69 11.45 9.57
N LYS A 91 -1.33 10.48 10.43
CA LYS A 91 -1.62 10.56 11.87
C LYS A 91 -0.87 11.71 12.56
N ILE A 92 0.38 11.94 12.17
CA ILE A 92 1.18 13.04 12.71
C ILE A 92 0.59 14.39 12.26
N VAL A 93 0.24 14.52 10.97
CA VAL A 93 -0.39 15.73 10.42
C VAL A 93 -1.73 16.01 11.09
N ASP A 94 -2.57 14.98 11.32
CA ASP A 94 -3.83 15.15 12.04
C ASP A 94 -3.61 15.62 13.50
N ALA A 95 -2.58 15.11 14.17
CA ALA A 95 -2.22 15.58 15.51
C ALA A 95 -1.72 17.04 15.48
N MET A 96 -0.88 17.39 14.51
CA MET A 96 -0.39 18.77 14.31
C MET A 96 -1.52 19.75 14.03
N ARG A 97 -2.48 19.37 13.19
CA ARG A 97 -3.65 20.21 12.87
C ARG A 97 -4.46 20.58 14.11
N LYS A 98 -4.60 19.64 15.07
CA LYS A 98 -5.27 19.92 16.36
C LYS A 98 -4.50 20.92 17.23
N GLU A 99 -3.20 21.04 17.02
CA GLU A 99 -2.31 21.99 17.69
C GLU A 99 -2.15 23.32 16.91
N GLY A 100 -2.81 23.45 15.75
CA GLY A 100 -2.69 24.62 14.87
C GLY A 100 -1.37 24.69 14.10
N LEU A 101 -0.66 23.56 13.94
CA LEU A 101 0.62 23.47 13.25
C LEU A 101 0.45 22.87 11.85
N THR A 102 1.32 23.27 10.91
CA THR A 102 1.41 22.70 9.56
C THR A 102 2.83 22.15 9.32
N LYS A 103 3.00 21.33 8.27
CA LYS A 103 4.33 20.83 7.86
C LYS A 103 5.28 21.99 7.54
N GLU A 104 4.78 22.98 6.81
CA GLU A 104 5.54 24.16 6.38
C GLU A 104 6.00 24.98 7.57
N SER A 105 5.16 25.12 8.62
CA SER A 105 5.52 25.87 9.84
C SER A 105 6.66 25.23 10.62
N LEU A 106 6.80 23.91 10.58
CA LEU A 106 7.88 23.17 11.26
C LEU A 106 9.11 22.96 10.37
N GLY A 107 8.94 22.97 9.05
CA GLY A 107 9.93 22.51 8.10
C GLY A 107 10.22 21.01 8.23
N ARG A 108 10.91 20.43 7.21
CA ARG A 108 11.18 18.98 7.16
C ARG A 108 11.86 18.43 8.40
N LYS A 109 12.87 19.15 8.92
CA LYS A 109 13.60 18.71 10.12
C LYS A 109 12.69 18.63 11.35
N GLY A 110 11.93 19.70 11.64
CA GLY A 110 11.04 19.71 12.79
C GLY A 110 9.93 18.66 12.70
N PHE A 111 9.43 18.40 11.48
CA PHE A 111 8.48 17.33 11.23
C PHE A 111 9.09 15.94 11.51
N LEU A 112 10.31 15.66 11.02
CA LEU A 112 11.01 14.40 11.25
C LEU A 112 11.34 14.17 12.73
N ASP A 113 11.77 15.21 13.46
CA ASP A 113 12.00 15.12 14.91
C ASP A 113 10.70 14.70 15.64
N ARG A 114 9.55 15.18 15.19
CA ARG A 114 8.23 14.80 15.73
C ARG A 114 7.86 13.36 15.34
N ALA A 115 8.15 12.94 14.11
CA ALA A 115 7.89 11.59 13.63
C ALA A 115 8.71 10.53 14.40
N TRP A 116 9.95 10.83 14.72
CA TRP A 116 10.79 9.95 15.57
C TRP A 116 10.24 9.83 17.00
N LYS A 117 9.77 10.92 17.62
CA LYS A 117 9.09 10.87 18.93
C LYS A 117 7.80 10.03 18.86
N TRP A 118 7.05 10.18 17.79
CA TRP A 118 5.87 9.34 17.52
C TRP A 118 6.23 7.84 17.47
N LYS A 119 7.32 7.50 16.77
CA LYS A 119 7.84 6.12 16.70
C LYS A 119 8.19 5.58 18.08
N GLU A 120 8.86 6.35 18.92
CA GLU A 120 9.23 5.94 20.28
C GLU A 120 7.98 5.65 21.12
N GLU A 121 6.99 6.53 21.07
CA GLU A 121 5.76 6.37 21.84
C GLU A 121 4.93 5.16 21.39
N TYR A 122 4.59 5.09 20.11
CA TYR A 122 3.68 4.06 19.60
C TYR A 122 4.36 2.70 19.40
N GLY A 123 5.62 2.68 19.02
CA GLY A 123 6.43 1.46 18.98
C GLY A 123 6.53 0.81 20.38
N GLY A 124 6.82 1.59 21.40
CA GLY A 124 6.87 1.11 22.79
C GLY A 124 5.53 0.57 23.29
N ARG A 125 4.41 1.21 22.90
CA ARG A 125 3.05 0.71 23.22
C ARG A 125 2.77 -0.64 22.57
N ILE A 126 3.10 -0.80 21.28
CA ILE A 126 2.93 -2.06 20.54
C ILE A 126 3.67 -3.19 21.22
N VAL A 127 4.93 -2.98 21.54
CA VAL A 127 5.77 -3.98 22.23
C VAL A 127 5.19 -4.33 23.61
N THR A 128 4.70 -3.34 24.36
CA THR A 128 4.03 -3.59 25.65
C THR A 128 2.76 -4.43 25.48
N GLN A 129 1.94 -4.13 24.45
CA GLN A 129 0.74 -4.93 24.16
C GLN A 129 1.09 -6.36 23.78
N GLN A 130 2.14 -6.58 22.98
CA GLN A 130 2.61 -7.91 22.60
C GLN A 130 3.09 -8.71 23.82
N ARG A 131 3.85 -8.10 24.73
CA ARG A 131 4.27 -8.74 25.99
C ARG A 131 3.07 -9.14 26.86
N ARG A 132 2.08 -8.25 26.98
CA ARG A 132 0.84 -8.52 27.71
C ARG A 132 0.02 -9.66 27.09
N MET A 133 0.07 -9.85 25.79
CA MET A 133 -0.54 -10.99 25.09
C MET A 133 0.25 -12.30 25.30
N GLY A 134 1.39 -12.29 25.96
CA GLY A 134 2.22 -13.47 26.18
C GLY A 134 3.01 -13.92 24.95
N ILE A 135 3.31 -13.01 24.04
CA ILE A 135 4.04 -13.27 22.78
C ILE A 135 5.50 -13.60 23.08
N SER A 136 5.97 -14.78 22.64
CA SER A 136 7.30 -15.32 22.98
C SER A 136 8.33 -15.12 21.86
N CYS A 137 8.39 -13.94 21.26
CA CYS A 137 9.40 -13.62 20.25
C CYS A 137 10.77 -13.27 20.88
N ASP A 138 11.81 -13.31 20.07
CA ASP A 138 13.18 -12.97 20.48
C ASP A 138 13.36 -11.44 20.53
N TRP A 139 13.07 -10.84 21.67
CA TRP A 139 13.14 -9.39 21.88
C TRP A 139 14.56 -8.82 21.75
N SER A 140 15.60 -9.62 21.87
CA SER A 140 16.98 -9.19 21.66
C SER A 140 17.27 -8.86 20.19
N ARG A 141 16.41 -9.35 19.28
CA ARG A 141 16.47 -9.12 17.83
C ARG A 141 15.34 -8.24 17.31
N GLU A 142 14.72 -7.43 18.17
CA GLU A 142 13.70 -6.47 17.73
C GLU A 142 14.23 -5.52 16.65
N ARG A 143 13.47 -5.35 15.57
CA ARG A 143 13.85 -4.52 14.43
C ARG A 143 12.80 -3.45 14.13
N PHE A 144 13.24 -2.43 13.45
CA PHE A 144 12.39 -1.38 12.90
C PHE A 144 12.73 -1.18 11.42
N THR A 145 11.72 -1.06 10.56
CA THR A 145 11.96 -0.97 9.10
C THR A 145 12.84 0.21 8.67
N MET A 146 13.00 1.24 9.52
CA MET A 146 13.91 2.37 9.30
C MET A 146 15.12 2.36 10.24
N ASP A 147 15.45 1.24 10.89
CA ASP A 147 16.73 1.14 11.60
C ASP A 147 17.92 1.17 10.63
N GLU A 148 19.13 1.36 11.15
CA GLU A 148 20.33 1.51 10.34
C GLU A 148 20.56 0.33 9.39
N GLY A 149 20.42 -0.91 9.87
CA GLY A 149 20.62 -2.11 9.06
C GLY A 149 19.57 -2.27 7.96
N CYS A 150 18.28 -2.07 8.30
CA CYS A 150 17.20 -2.11 7.31
C CYS A 150 17.33 -0.95 6.30
N SER A 151 17.74 0.23 6.73
CA SER A 151 17.99 1.37 5.83
C SER A 151 19.16 1.12 4.87
N LYS A 152 20.22 0.46 5.34
CA LYS A 152 21.35 0.01 4.51
C LYS A 152 20.85 -0.98 3.43
N ALA A 153 20.01 -1.94 3.80
CA ALA A 153 19.43 -2.89 2.88
C ALA A 153 18.56 -2.20 1.81
N VAL A 154 17.72 -1.26 2.20
CA VAL A 154 16.88 -0.48 1.27
C VAL A 154 17.71 0.25 0.23
N ARG A 155 18.77 0.95 0.65
CA ARG A 155 19.69 1.64 -0.27
C ARG A 155 20.38 0.67 -1.22
N GLU A 156 20.87 -0.45 -0.70
CA GLU A 156 21.54 -1.48 -1.50
C GLU A 156 20.61 -2.02 -2.59
N VAL A 157 19.38 -2.42 -2.25
CA VAL A 157 18.40 -2.94 -3.23
C VAL A 157 18.04 -1.88 -4.26
N PHE A 158 17.79 -0.63 -3.85
CA PHE A 158 17.49 0.44 -4.80
C PHE A 158 18.60 0.61 -5.83
N VAL A 159 19.87 0.68 -5.36
CA VAL A 159 21.01 0.89 -6.26
C VAL A 159 21.22 -0.31 -7.17
N ARG A 160 21.15 -1.55 -6.66
CA ARG A 160 21.26 -2.77 -7.48
C ARG A 160 20.20 -2.85 -8.57
N LEU A 161 18.93 -2.61 -8.23
CA LEU A 161 17.85 -2.63 -9.21
C LEU A 161 18.02 -1.49 -10.25
N TYR A 162 18.51 -0.33 -9.83
CA TYR A 162 18.82 0.76 -10.75
C TYR A 162 19.97 0.39 -11.71
N GLU A 163 21.08 -0.16 -11.20
CA GLU A 163 22.22 -0.63 -11.99
C GLU A 163 21.82 -1.72 -13.00
N LYS A 164 20.83 -2.57 -12.65
CA LYS A 164 20.24 -3.58 -13.56
C LYS A 164 19.22 -2.98 -14.55
N GLY A 165 18.90 -1.68 -14.46
CA GLY A 165 17.89 -1.02 -15.29
C GLY A 165 16.46 -1.45 -14.98
N LEU A 166 16.23 -2.02 -13.79
CA LEU A 166 14.90 -2.41 -13.28
C LEU A 166 14.21 -1.26 -12.55
N ILE A 167 14.96 -0.32 -11.97
CA ILE A 167 14.42 0.94 -11.47
C ILE A 167 14.65 2.02 -12.51
N TYR A 168 13.63 2.82 -12.77
CA TYR A 168 13.69 3.95 -13.69
C TYR A 168 12.80 5.10 -13.20
N ARG A 169 13.10 6.32 -13.68
CA ARG A 169 12.27 7.50 -13.48
C ARG A 169 11.57 7.87 -14.79
N GLY A 170 10.27 8.13 -14.75
CA GLY A 170 9.53 8.44 -15.97
C GLY A 170 8.18 9.12 -15.69
N ASN A 171 7.68 9.80 -16.72
CA ASN A 171 6.33 10.34 -16.75
C ASN A 171 5.37 9.20 -17.06
N ARG A 172 4.52 8.86 -16.12
CA ARG A 172 3.50 7.80 -16.24
C ARG A 172 2.20 8.26 -15.59
N LEU A 173 1.10 7.73 -16.08
CA LEU A 173 -0.16 7.85 -15.37
C LEU A 173 -0.07 7.09 -14.05
N VAL A 174 -0.36 7.77 -12.95
CA VAL A 174 -0.39 7.22 -11.60
C VAL A 174 -1.71 7.52 -10.92
N ASN A 175 -2.08 6.72 -9.96
CA ASN A 175 -3.17 7.05 -9.04
C ASN A 175 -2.67 8.13 -8.08
N TRP A 176 -3.25 9.31 -8.16
CA TRP A 176 -2.88 10.43 -7.31
C TRP A 176 -3.96 10.69 -6.26
N CYS A 177 -3.56 10.83 -5.00
CA CYS A 177 -4.46 11.25 -3.94
C CYS A 177 -4.30 12.76 -3.69
N PRO A 178 -5.29 13.61 -4.03
CA PRO A 178 -5.16 15.05 -3.85
C PRO A 178 -5.18 15.50 -2.38
N CYS A 179 -5.72 14.68 -1.48
CA CYS A 179 -5.71 14.96 -0.04
C CYS A 179 -4.38 14.60 0.64
N CYS A 180 -3.75 13.49 0.21
CA CYS A 180 -2.43 13.09 0.71
C CYS A 180 -1.30 13.76 -0.08
N GLU A 181 -1.61 14.41 -1.20
CA GLU A 181 -0.69 15.01 -2.16
C GLU A 181 0.45 14.06 -2.55
N SER A 182 0.10 12.81 -2.82
CA SER A 182 1.05 11.75 -3.13
C SER A 182 0.49 10.75 -4.12
N ALA A 183 1.40 10.17 -4.92
CA ALA A 183 1.11 8.99 -5.70
C ALA A 183 0.83 7.80 -4.78
N ILE A 184 -0.10 6.94 -5.17
CA ILE A 184 -0.41 5.66 -4.53
C ILE A 184 -0.36 4.54 -5.57
N SER A 185 -0.02 3.33 -5.16
CA SER A 185 0.01 2.16 -6.05
C SER A 185 -1.39 1.62 -6.33
N ASP A 186 -1.54 0.83 -7.41
CA ASP A 186 -2.83 0.21 -7.77
C ASP A 186 -3.41 -0.62 -6.62
N ALA A 187 -2.56 -1.28 -5.84
CA ALA A 187 -2.98 -2.04 -4.68
C ALA A 187 -3.55 -1.17 -3.54
N GLU A 188 -3.23 0.12 -3.50
CA GLU A 188 -3.68 1.08 -2.47
C GLU A 188 -4.99 1.79 -2.83
N VAL A 189 -5.60 1.42 -3.96
CA VAL A 189 -6.91 1.95 -4.40
C VAL A 189 -8.02 1.03 -3.93
N GLU A 190 -8.98 1.58 -3.19
CA GLU A 190 -10.22 0.89 -2.81
C GLU A 190 -11.36 1.38 -3.69
N TYR A 191 -12.12 0.46 -4.28
CA TYR A 191 -13.27 0.80 -5.10
C TYR A 191 -14.55 0.84 -4.27
N GLN A 192 -15.33 1.89 -4.46
CA GLN A 192 -16.60 2.10 -3.78
C GLN A 192 -17.68 2.44 -4.81
N GLU A 193 -18.84 1.81 -4.67
CA GLU A 193 -20.03 2.20 -5.45
C GLU A 193 -20.49 3.61 -5.04
N LYS A 194 -20.62 4.49 -6.04
CA LYS A 194 -21.13 5.84 -5.86
C LYS A 194 -22.17 6.17 -6.92
N GLU A 195 -23.17 6.95 -6.50
CA GLU A 195 -24.10 7.55 -7.43
C GLU A 195 -23.39 8.66 -8.23
N GLY A 196 -23.58 8.63 -9.52
CA GLY A 196 -23.05 9.57 -10.48
C GLY A 196 -23.99 9.75 -11.66
N ASN A 197 -23.49 10.27 -12.74
CA ASN A 197 -24.23 10.42 -13.98
C ASN A 197 -23.36 10.13 -15.19
N PHE A 198 -23.99 9.76 -16.29
CA PHE A 198 -23.48 9.96 -17.62
C PHE A 198 -23.98 11.29 -18.18
N TRP A 199 -23.05 12.14 -18.58
CA TRP A 199 -23.33 13.38 -19.29
C TRP A 199 -23.13 13.15 -20.78
N HIS A 200 -24.20 13.29 -21.57
CA HIS A 200 -24.18 13.20 -23.03
C HIS A 200 -23.85 14.56 -23.60
N LEU A 201 -22.66 14.67 -24.20
CA LEU A 201 -22.12 15.90 -24.72
C LEU A 201 -22.08 15.86 -26.24
N LEU A 202 -22.20 17.03 -26.87
CA LEU A 202 -22.15 17.22 -28.33
C LEU A 202 -20.87 17.97 -28.71
N TYR A 203 -20.02 17.33 -29.51
CA TYR A 203 -18.82 17.94 -30.05
C TYR A 203 -19.01 18.28 -31.53
N PRO A 204 -18.90 19.56 -31.95
CA PRO A 204 -19.04 19.93 -33.34
C PRO A 204 -17.91 19.36 -34.21
N VAL A 205 -18.24 18.62 -35.25
CA VAL A 205 -17.29 18.16 -36.27
C VAL A 205 -16.96 19.32 -37.21
N LYS A 206 -15.69 19.64 -37.31
CA LYS A 206 -15.21 20.83 -38.05
C LYS A 206 -15.53 20.77 -39.56
N GLU A 207 -15.31 19.61 -40.18
CA GLU A 207 -15.42 19.42 -41.62
C GLU A 207 -16.86 19.29 -42.10
N THR A 208 -17.74 18.68 -41.28
CA THR A 208 -19.12 18.38 -41.68
C THR A 208 -20.14 19.32 -41.03
N GLY A 209 -19.77 19.92 -39.88
CA GLY A 209 -20.69 20.72 -39.06
C GLY A 209 -21.71 19.91 -38.28
N GLU A 210 -21.65 18.58 -38.34
CA GLU A 210 -22.54 17.73 -37.56
C GLU A 210 -22.09 17.68 -36.09
N MET A 211 -23.02 17.32 -35.18
CA MET A 211 -22.76 17.17 -33.77
C MET A 211 -22.48 15.71 -33.43
N LEU A 212 -21.24 15.42 -33.02
CA LEU A 212 -20.84 14.08 -32.59
C LEU A 212 -21.17 13.91 -31.10
N GLU A 213 -22.04 12.94 -30.80
CA GLU A 213 -22.46 12.66 -29.44
C GLU A 213 -21.49 11.69 -28.73
N LEU A 214 -21.07 12.04 -27.53
CA LEU A 214 -20.33 11.16 -26.63
C LEU A 214 -20.85 11.27 -25.20
N ALA A 215 -20.61 10.24 -24.38
CA ALA A 215 -21.02 10.21 -22.98
C ALA A 215 -19.81 10.07 -22.06
N THR A 216 -19.80 10.81 -20.96
CA THR A 216 -18.71 10.76 -19.96
C THR A 216 -19.24 10.81 -18.53
N THR A 217 -18.54 10.16 -17.61
CA THR A 217 -18.78 10.30 -16.16
C THR A 217 -17.98 11.44 -15.55
N ARG A 218 -17.05 12.04 -16.32
CA ARG A 218 -16.10 13.06 -15.85
C ARG A 218 -16.01 14.25 -16.80
N PRO A 219 -17.06 15.08 -16.91
CA PRO A 219 -17.05 16.24 -17.81
C PRO A 219 -15.97 17.26 -17.46
N GLU A 220 -15.50 17.32 -16.21
CA GLU A 220 -14.43 18.24 -15.77
C GLU A 220 -13.08 17.97 -16.47
N THR A 221 -12.84 16.74 -16.96
CA THR A 221 -11.59 16.42 -17.65
C THR A 221 -11.58 16.79 -19.13
N MET A 222 -12.74 17.19 -19.69
CA MET A 222 -12.88 17.44 -21.14
C MET A 222 -11.91 18.48 -21.70
N LEU A 223 -11.51 19.46 -20.89
CA LEU A 223 -10.54 20.47 -21.32
C LEU A 223 -9.16 19.86 -21.65
N GLY A 224 -8.89 18.66 -21.15
CA GLY A 224 -7.70 17.86 -21.42
C GLY A 224 -7.84 16.86 -22.56
N ASP A 225 -8.99 16.81 -23.25
CA ASP A 225 -9.20 15.87 -24.37
C ASP A 225 -8.24 16.18 -25.52
N THR A 226 -7.64 15.14 -26.08
CA THR A 226 -6.66 15.25 -27.18
C THR A 226 -7.09 14.51 -28.44
N ALA A 227 -8.13 13.69 -28.32
CA ALA A 227 -8.80 13.07 -29.47
C ALA A 227 -10.23 12.66 -29.10
N VAL A 228 -10.99 12.26 -30.10
CA VAL A 228 -12.23 11.48 -29.96
C VAL A 228 -12.03 10.17 -30.70
N ALA A 229 -12.31 9.04 -30.08
CA ALA A 229 -12.19 7.72 -30.68
C ALA A 229 -13.54 7.21 -31.19
N ILE A 230 -13.51 6.61 -32.37
CA ILE A 230 -14.60 5.84 -32.99
C ILE A 230 -14.06 4.48 -33.43
N ASN A 231 -14.92 3.49 -33.59
CA ASN A 231 -14.50 2.21 -34.12
C ASN A 231 -14.43 2.25 -35.66
N ALA A 232 -13.34 1.79 -36.24
CA ALA A 232 -13.16 1.78 -37.71
C ALA A 232 -14.22 0.94 -38.43
N ALA A 233 -14.80 -0.05 -37.78
CA ALA A 233 -15.84 -0.91 -38.32
C ALA A 233 -17.27 -0.37 -38.13
N ASP A 234 -17.44 0.75 -37.38
CA ASP A 234 -18.75 1.30 -37.11
C ASP A 234 -19.29 2.08 -38.34
N PRO A 235 -20.34 1.58 -39.02
CA PRO A 235 -20.87 2.22 -40.19
C PRO A 235 -21.51 3.59 -39.90
N ARG A 236 -21.89 3.87 -38.64
CA ARG A 236 -22.48 5.16 -38.26
C ARG A 236 -21.50 6.33 -38.45
N TYR A 237 -20.23 6.07 -38.24
CA TYR A 237 -19.17 7.08 -38.20
C TYR A 237 -18.10 6.92 -39.26
N ALA A 238 -18.27 6.00 -40.22
CA ALA A 238 -17.28 5.73 -41.27
C ALA A 238 -16.91 7.01 -42.11
N HIS A 239 -17.86 7.92 -42.24
CA HIS A 239 -17.67 9.20 -42.96
C HIS A 239 -16.84 10.24 -42.19
N LEU A 240 -16.59 9.99 -40.89
CA LEU A 240 -15.82 10.89 -40.02
C LEU A 240 -14.35 10.48 -39.87
N HIS A 241 -13.92 9.42 -40.55
CA HIS A 241 -12.51 9.02 -40.51
C HIS A 241 -11.60 10.13 -41.03
N GLY A 242 -10.65 10.56 -40.16
CA GLY A 242 -9.71 11.63 -40.48
C GLY A 242 -10.26 13.06 -40.35
N CYS A 243 -11.50 13.20 -39.85
CA CYS A 243 -12.06 14.48 -39.47
C CYS A 243 -11.58 14.91 -38.07
N HIS A 244 -11.94 16.17 -37.72
CA HIS A 244 -11.62 16.77 -36.44
C HIS A 244 -12.90 17.28 -35.75
N VAL A 245 -12.86 17.36 -34.43
CA VAL A 245 -13.89 18.07 -33.66
C VAL A 245 -13.30 19.35 -33.07
N MET A 246 -14.16 20.34 -32.91
CA MET A 246 -13.84 21.52 -32.10
C MET A 246 -14.21 21.23 -30.65
N LEU A 247 -13.20 21.08 -29.82
CA LEU A 247 -13.40 20.82 -28.39
C LEU A 247 -14.17 21.98 -27.75
N PRO A 248 -15.39 21.75 -27.23
CA PRO A 248 -16.18 22.81 -26.62
C PRO A 248 -15.44 23.46 -25.46
N LEU A 249 -15.74 24.73 -25.17
CA LEU A 249 -15.18 25.54 -24.09
C LEU A 249 -13.67 25.83 -24.22
N ALA A 250 -12.88 24.94 -24.80
CA ALA A 250 -11.45 25.11 -25.03
C ALA A 250 -11.14 25.71 -26.44
N ASN A 251 -12.10 25.66 -27.36
CA ASN A 251 -11.94 26.09 -28.76
C ASN A 251 -10.68 25.53 -29.43
N ARG A 252 -10.33 24.28 -29.09
CA ARG A 252 -9.17 23.56 -29.61
C ARG A 252 -9.62 22.49 -30.60
N GLU A 253 -8.93 22.41 -31.75
CA GLU A 253 -9.15 21.33 -32.70
C GLU A 253 -8.44 20.05 -32.23
N ILE A 254 -9.17 18.94 -32.21
CA ILE A 254 -8.65 17.60 -31.85
C ILE A 254 -9.12 16.58 -32.91
N PRO A 255 -8.30 15.55 -33.24
CA PRO A 255 -8.62 14.59 -34.29
C PRO A 255 -9.69 13.57 -33.82
N ILE A 256 -10.43 13.06 -34.81
CA ILE A 256 -11.23 11.83 -34.66
C ILE A 256 -10.34 10.67 -35.09
N ILE A 257 -10.03 9.77 -34.15
CA ILE A 257 -9.17 8.60 -34.39
C ILE A 257 -9.99 7.30 -34.44
N CYS A 258 -9.44 6.30 -35.12
CA CYS A 258 -10.03 4.97 -35.16
C CYS A 258 -9.30 4.05 -34.17
N ASP A 259 -10.02 3.57 -33.14
CA ASP A 259 -9.46 2.65 -32.13
C ASP A 259 -10.53 1.68 -31.62
N GLU A 260 -10.14 0.43 -31.38
CA GLU A 260 -11.02 -0.63 -30.85
C GLU A 260 -11.52 -0.36 -29.43
N HIS A 261 -10.90 0.59 -28.72
CA HIS A 261 -11.35 1.07 -27.43
C HIS A 261 -12.79 1.65 -27.50
N ALA A 262 -13.16 2.24 -28.63
CA ALA A 262 -14.54 2.67 -28.90
C ALA A 262 -15.39 1.43 -29.26
N ASP A 263 -16.12 0.91 -28.27
CA ASP A 263 -16.99 -0.25 -28.42
C ASP A 263 -18.30 0.14 -29.11
N MET A 264 -18.56 -0.41 -30.29
CA MET A 264 -19.76 -0.11 -31.10
C MET A 264 -21.09 -0.45 -30.40
N GLU A 265 -21.06 -1.39 -29.46
CA GLU A 265 -22.25 -1.88 -28.75
C GLU A 265 -22.51 -1.12 -27.43
N LYS A 266 -21.58 -0.26 -27.01
CA LYS A 266 -21.68 0.48 -25.76
C LYS A 266 -21.94 1.96 -25.97
N GLY A 267 -22.99 2.48 -25.32
CA GLY A 267 -23.35 3.88 -25.34
C GLY A 267 -23.54 4.43 -26.76
N THR A 268 -22.85 5.52 -27.06
CA THR A 268 -22.88 6.15 -28.40
C THR A 268 -21.94 5.47 -29.40
N GLY A 269 -20.99 4.62 -28.95
CA GLY A 269 -19.89 4.11 -29.77
C GLY A 269 -18.76 5.13 -29.99
N VAL A 270 -18.83 6.28 -29.31
CA VAL A 270 -17.85 7.37 -29.40
C VAL A 270 -17.30 7.64 -28.01
N VAL A 271 -15.97 7.73 -27.90
CA VAL A 271 -15.27 7.94 -26.64
C VAL A 271 -14.35 9.15 -26.73
N LYS A 272 -14.43 10.06 -25.76
CA LYS A 272 -13.43 11.13 -25.62
C LYS A 272 -12.13 10.53 -25.09
N ILE A 273 -10.99 11.02 -25.52
CA ILE A 273 -9.66 10.54 -25.12
C ILE A 273 -8.90 11.62 -24.37
N THR A 274 -8.69 11.36 -23.07
CA THR A 274 -7.99 12.25 -22.12
C THR A 274 -6.77 11.53 -21.52
N PRO A 275 -5.65 11.40 -22.23
CA PRO A 275 -4.51 10.56 -21.81
C PRO A 275 -3.91 10.91 -20.46
N ALA A 276 -4.10 12.13 -19.98
CA ALA A 276 -3.58 12.58 -18.70
C ALA A 276 -4.41 12.12 -17.48
N HIS A 277 -5.68 11.68 -17.69
CA HIS A 277 -6.65 11.53 -16.60
C HIS A 277 -7.47 10.24 -16.63
N ASP A 278 -7.18 9.33 -17.54
CA ASP A 278 -7.78 8.00 -17.61
C ASP A 278 -6.76 6.95 -18.06
N PRO A 279 -6.69 5.77 -17.40
CA PRO A 279 -5.74 4.72 -17.75
C PRO A 279 -5.93 4.15 -19.15
N ASN A 280 -7.18 3.95 -19.59
CA ASN A 280 -7.47 3.40 -20.91
C ASN A 280 -7.18 4.44 -22.00
N ASP A 281 -7.57 5.69 -21.76
CA ASP A 281 -7.27 6.80 -22.66
C ASP A 281 -5.76 7.05 -22.79
N ASN A 282 -5.00 6.81 -21.71
CA ASN A 282 -3.54 6.89 -21.74
C ASN A 282 -2.93 5.82 -22.67
N GLU A 283 -3.44 4.58 -22.63
CA GLU A 283 -3.01 3.51 -23.54
C GLU A 283 -3.37 3.84 -25.00
N VAL A 284 -4.57 4.37 -25.25
CA VAL A 284 -4.97 4.88 -26.58
C VAL A 284 -4.03 6.01 -27.02
N GLY A 285 -3.76 6.95 -26.12
CA GLY A 285 -2.86 8.08 -26.39
C GLY A 285 -1.46 7.63 -26.81
N GLN A 286 -0.92 6.59 -26.16
CA GLN A 286 0.39 6.01 -26.51
C GLN A 286 0.36 5.31 -27.89
N ARG A 287 -0.74 4.61 -28.24
CA ARG A 287 -0.88 3.94 -29.56
C ARG A 287 -0.96 4.92 -30.71
N HIS A 288 -1.55 6.09 -30.46
CA HIS A 288 -1.80 7.12 -31.48
C HIS A 288 -0.88 8.34 -31.37
N ASP A 289 0.14 8.29 -30.49
CA ASP A 289 1.08 9.38 -30.25
C ASP A 289 0.39 10.73 -29.94
N LEU A 290 -0.67 10.67 -29.11
CA LEU A 290 -1.46 11.84 -28.74
C LEU A 290 -0.76 12.67 -27.65
N PRO A 291 -0.94 14.00 -27.66
CA PRO A 291 -0.44 14.85 -26.58
C PRO A 291 -1.04 14.47 -25.23
N VAL A 292 -0.27 14.65 -24.17
CA VAL A 292 -0.73 14.52 -22.79
C VAL A 292 -1.04 15.92 -22.26
N VAL A 293 -2.31 16.18 -21.94
CA VAL A 293 -2.80 17.50 -21.48
C VAL A 293 -3.39 17.36 -20.09
N ARG A 294 -2.69 17.89 -19.09
CA ARG A 294 -3.08 17.86 -17.68
C ARG A 294 -3.92 19.08 -17.31
N VAL A 295 -5.06 18.86 -16.66
CA VAL A 295 -6.01 19.91 -16.25
C VAL A 295 -6.16 20.05 -14.74
N PHE A 296 -5.48 19.23 -13.95
CA PHE A 296 -5.51 19.30 -12.48
C PHE A 296 -4.14 19.59 -11.90
N THR A 297 -4.14 20.36 -10.81
CA THR A 297 -3.02 20.52 -9.89
C THR A 297 -2.91 19.31 -8.97
N TYR A 298 -1.80 19.19 -8.24
CA TYR A 298 -1.57 18.08 -7.33
C TYR A 298 -2.48 18.08 -6.08
N ASP A 299 -3.05 19.22 -5.73
CA ASP A 299 -4.05 19.37 -4.65
C ASP A 299 -5.51 19.24 -5.14
N GLY A 300 -5.71 18.88 -6.43
CA GLY A 300 -7.02 18.53 -7.00
C GLY A 300 -7.87 19.71 -7.45
N HIS A 301 -7.24 20.83 -7.82
CA HIS A 301 -7.91 21.98 -8.43
C HIS A 301 -7.63 22.04 -9.93
N MET A 302 -8.45 22.75 -10.67
CA MET A 302 -8.20 23.00 -12.09
C MET A 302 -6.97 23.90 -12.27
N THR A 303 -6.08 23.54 -13.21
CA THR A 303 -4.85 24.30 -13.49
C THR A 303 -5.13 25.68 -14.07
N GLY A 304 -4.31 26.65 -13.68
CA GLY A 304 -4.32 28.02 -14.23
C GLY A 304 -3.03 28.37 -14.97
N ALA A 305 -2.93 29.62 -15.40
CA ALA A 305 -1.78 30.14 -16.14
C ALA A 305 -0.44 29.99 -15.38
N GLU A 306 -0.45 30.15 -14.06
CA GLU A 306 0.74 29.97 -13.24
C GLU A 306 1.20 28.50 -13.17
N ASP A 307 0.24 27.56 -13.10
CA ASP A 307 0.53 26.13 -13.08
C ASP A 307 1.13 25.68 -14.42
N ALA A 308 0.53 26.15 -15.53
CA ALA A 308 1.03 25.89 -16.86
C ALA A 308 2.46 26.46 -17.07
N ALA A 309 2.73 27.66 -16.55
CA ALA A 309 4.05 28.29 -16.63
C ALA A 309 5.13 27.60 -15.79
N LYS A 310 4.74 26.94 -14.70
CA LYS A 310 5.65 26.23 -13.77
C LYS A 310 5.85 24.76 -14.13
N ASP A 311 5.03 24.21 -15.02
CA ASP A 311 5.09 22.79 -15.39
C ASP A 311 6.32 22.50 -16.26
N ALA A 312 7.33 21.88 -15.66
CA ALA A 312 8.58 21.53 -16.33
C ALA A 312 8.41 20.50 -17.48
N ASP A 313 7.31 19.75 -17.49
CA ASP A 313 7.01 18.76 -18.51
C ASP A 313 6.11 19.34 -19.63
N GLY A 314 5.62 20.57 -19.47
CA GLY A 314 4.81 21.28 -20.45
C GLY A 314 3.43 20.64 -20.73
N GLN A 315 2.92 19.87 -19.76
CA GLN A 315 1.66 19.13 -19.89
C GLN A 315 0.45 19.88 -19.34
N ALA A 316 0.66 20.73 -18.33
CA ALA A 316 -0.41 21.51 -17.71
C ALA A 316 -0.85 22.65 -18.65
N ILE A 317 -2.16 22.87 -18.73
CA ILE A 317 -2.76 23.99 -19.46
C ILE A 317 -3.45 24.98 -18.52
N ASP A 318 -3.67 26.19 -19.00
CA ASP A 318 -4.56 27.14 -18.34
C ASP A 318 -6.02 26.78 -18.66
N CYS A 319 -6.79 26.39 -17.64
CA CYS A 319 -8.22 26.09 -17.77
C CYS A 319 -9.11 27.35 -17.75
N GLY A 320 -8.53 28.54 -17.84
CA GLY A 320 -9.23 29.82 -17.95
C GLY A 320 -10.15 30.10 -16.75
N LYS A 321 -11.43 30.34 -17.01
CA LYS A 321 -12.39 30.67 -15.93
C LYS A 321 -12.62 29.57 -14.91
N TYR A 322 -12.20 28.34 -15.19
CA TYR A 322 -12.32 27.20 -14.27
C TYR A 322 -11.09 27.03 -13.39
N ALA A 323 -10.00 27.75 -13.66
CA ALA A 323 -8.77 27.68 -12.87
C ALA A 323 -9.03 27.91 -11.37
N GLY A 324 -8.41 27.06 -10.52
CA GLY A 324 -8.56 27.12 -9.06
C GLY A 324 -9.87 26.51 -8.52
N MET A 325 -10.79 26.06 -9.36
CA MET A 325 -11.98 25.32 -8.92
C MET A 325 -11.59 23.87 -8.54
N THR A 326 -12.23 23.33 -7.52
CA THR A 326 -12.17 21.89 -7.26
C THR A 326 -12.80 21.09 -8.40
N THR A 327 -12.45 19.82 -8.55
CA THR A 327 -13.02 18.92 -9.59
C THR A 327 -14.55 18.94 -9.60
N LEU A 328 -15.21 18.98 -8.43
CA LEU A 328 -16.67 19.00 -8.31
C LEU A 328 -17.28 20.36 -8.69
N GLU A 329 -16.64 21.48 -8.36
CA GLU A 329 -17.06 22.81 -8.76
C GLU A 329 -16.92 23.00 -10.25
N ALA A 330 -15.76 22.60 -10.81
CA ALA A 330 -15.50 22.65 -12.25
C ALA A 330 -16.51 21.81 -13.04
N ARG A 331 -16.81 20.57 -12.56
CA ARG A 331 -17.85 19.72 -13.17
C ARG A 331 -19.19 20.43 -13.27
N LYS A 332 -19.65 21.07 -12.19
CA LYS A 332 -20.91 21.81 -12.18
C LYS A 332 -20.88 23.01 -13.14
N ALA A 333 -19.78 23.77 -13.13
CA ALA A 333 -19.63 24.94 -13.98
C ALA A 333 -19.57 24.56 -15.48
N ILE A 334 -18.77 23.56 -15.83
CA ILE A 334 -18.65 23.06 -17.21
C ILE A 334 -19.99 22.53 -17.73
N VAL A 335 -20.70 21.74 -16.92
CA VAL A 335 -22.03 21.23 -17.32
C VAL A 335 -23.03 22.36 -17.54
N ALA A 336 -23.02 23.39 -16.69
CA ALA A 336 -23.89 24.56 -16.85
C ALA A 336 -23.57 25.34 -18.15
N ASP A 337 -22.29 25.56 -18.43
CA ASP A 337 -21.86 26.25 -19.67
C ASP A 337 -22.20 25.45 -20.94
N LEU A 338 -22.04 24.12 -20.90
CA LEU A 338 -22.44 23.25 -22.01
C LEU A 338 -23.94 23.27 -22.25
N GLN A 339 -24.73 23.36 -21.17
CA GLN A 339 -26.18 23.49 -21.26
C GLN A 339 -26.58 24.84 -21.88
N GLU A 340 -25.94 25.94 -21.47
CA GLU A 340 -26.17 27.27 -22.04
C GLU A 340 -25.83 27.34 -23.55
N LEU A 341 -24.76 26.64 -23.95
CA LEU A 341 -24.34 26.53 -25.35
C LEU A 341 -25.18 25.53 -26.17
N GLY A 342 -26.12 24.81 -25.57
CA GLY A 342 -26.89 23.76 -26.24
C GLY A 342 -26.05 22.51 -26.60
N LEU A 343 -24.93 22.31 -25.95
CA LEU A 343 -24.00 21.18 -26.17
C LEU A 343 -24.13 20.06 -25.14
N LEU A 344 -25.00 20.21 -24.16
CA LEU A 344 -25.45 19.14 -23.25
C LEU A 344 -26.75 18.54 -23.77
N LYS A 345 -26.71 17.28 -24.23
CA LYS A 345 -27.88 16.59 -24.77
C LYS A 345 -28.79 16.01 -23.69
N SER A 346 -28.22 15.24 -22.76
CA SER A 346 -28.95 14.61 -21.65
C SER A 346 -28.03 14.29 -20.49
N ILE A 347 -28.63 14.00 -19.34
CA ILE A 347 -27.94 13.50 -18.12
C ILE A 347 -28.67 12.23 -17.70
N GLU A 348 -27.95 11.12 -17.59
CA GLU A 348 -28.48 9.82 -17.18
C GLU A 348 -27.87 9.40 -15.85
N PRO A 349 -28.70 9.11 -14.83
CA PRO A 349 -28.18 8.60 -13.55
C PRO A 349 -27.44 7.27 -13.73
N LEU A 350 -26.33 7.12 -13.04
CA LEU A 350 -25.48 5.94 -13.08
C LEU A 350 -24.93 5.64 -11.68
N THR A 351 -24.93 4.37 -11.29
CA THR A 351 -24.13 3.89 -10.18
C THR A 351 -22.88 3.19 -10.72
N HIS A 352 -21.70 3.61 -10.28
CA HIS A 352 -20.43 3.06 -10.78
C HIS A 352 -19.39 2.99 -9.65
N GLU A 353 -18.41 2.13 -9.85
CA GLU A 353 -17.27 2.03 -8.95
C GLU A 353 -16.31 3.21 -9.13
N VAL A 354 -15.98 3.87 -8.01
CA VAL A 354 -15.03 4.99 -7.97
C VAL A 354 -13.86 4.59 -7.10
N GLY A 355 -12.64 4.73 -7.62
CA GLY A 355 -11.41 4.51 -6.87
C GLY A 355 -11.22 5.57 -5.79
N THR A 356 -10.90 5.12 -4.59
CA THR A 356 -10.64 5.96 -3.42
C THR A 356 -9.31 5.58 -2.78
N CYS A 357 -8.66 6.54 -2.16
CA CYS A 357 -7.44 6.29 -1.38
C CYS A 357 -7.76 5.41 -0.16
N TYR A 358 -7.08 4.29 -0.01
CA TYR A 358 -7.29 3.35 1.09
C TYR A 358 -7.06 3.96 2.49
N ARG A 359 -6.46 5.15 2.60
CA ARG A 359 -6.13 5.83 3.86
C ARG A 359 -7.07 6.95 4.24
N CYS A 360 -7.30 7.89 3.31
CA CYS A 360 -8.14 9.06 3.57
C CYS A 360 -9.52 8.98 2.94
N HIS A 361 -9.79 7.93 2.13
CA HIS A 361 -11.05 7.67 1.40
C HIS A 361 -11.45 8.77 0.42
N THR A 362 -10.52 9.69 0.11
CA THR A 362 -10.71 10.70 -0.94
C THR A 362 -10.67 10.01 -2.30
N VAL A 363 -11.51 10.47 -3.23
CA VAL A 363 -11.49 10.02 -4.62
C VAL A 363 -10.11 10.29 -5.21
N ILE A 364 -9.52 9.27 -5.84
CA ILE A 364 -8.23 9.41 -6.52
C ILE A 364 -8.42 10.08 -7.87
N GLU A 365 -7.41 10.84 -8.28
CA GLU A 365 -7.32 11.44 -9.61
C GLU A 365 -6.21 10.74 -10.40
N PRO A 366 -6.54 9.92 -11.43
CA PRO A 366 -5.50 9.46 -12.34
C PRO A 366 -4.81 10.67 -12.97
N MET A 367 -3.48 10.72 -12.89
CA MET A 367 -2.71 11.88 -13.32
C MET A 367 -1.33 11.48 -13.83
N VAL A 368 -0.88 12.07 -14.94
CA VAL A 368 0.49 11.87 -15.40
C VAL A 368 1.43 12.65 -14.48
N SER A 369 2.41 11.95 -13.94
CA SER A 369 3.42 12.51 -13.04
C SER A 369 4.76 11.82 -13.22
N ARG A 370 5.85 12.57 -12.95
CA ARG A 370 7.22 12.05 -13.03
C ARG A 370 7.55 11.35 -11.73
N GLN A 371 7.56 10.01 -11.75
CA GLN A 371 7.72 9.15 -10.59
C GLN A 371 8.84 8.12 -10.80
N TRP A 372 9.25 7.46 -9.72
CA TRP A 372 10.15 6.31 -9.76
C TRP A 372 9.36 5.01 -9.80
N PHE A 373 9.80 4.09 -10.65
CA PHE A 373 9.13 2.81 -10.90
C PHE A 373 10.10 1.64 -10.84
N VAL A 374 9.58 0.48 -10.41
CA VAL A 374 10.23 -0.82 -10.59
C VAL A 374 9.53 -1.56 -11.74
N LYS A 375 10.32 -2.06 -12.71
CA LYS A 375 9.84 -2.98 -13.74
C LYS A 375 9.51 -4.32 -13.10
N MET A 376 8.23 -4.60 -12.93
CA MET A 376 7.80 -5.78 -12.17
C MET A 376 7.79 -7.07 -12.99
N LYS A 377 7.55 -7.02 -14.28
CA LYS A 377 7.40 -8.24 -15.12
C LYS A 377 8.61 -9.17 -15.05
N PRO A 378 9.87 -8.72 -15.20
CA PRO A 378 11.03 -9.60 -15.08
C PRO A 378 11.21 -10.22 -13.68
N LEU A 379 10.76 -9.51 -12.64
CA LEU A 379 10.82 -9.96 -11.24
C LEU A 379 9.66 -10.90 -10.90
N ALA A 380 8.53 -10.77 -11.59
CA ALA A 380 7.34 -11.59 -11.35
C ALA A 380 7.48 -13.01 -11.95
N GLU A 381 8.16 -13.17 -13.06
CA GLU A 381 8.32 -14.46 -13.72
C GLU A 381 8.93 -15.54 -12.80
N PRO A 382 10.05 -15.31 -12.10
CA PRO A 382 10.60 -16.27 -11.14
C PRO A 382 9.66 -16.53 -9.96
N ALA A 383 8.95 -15.48 -9.49
CA ALA A 383 8.03 -15.56 -8.36
C ALA A 383 6.77 -16.41 -8.70
N ILE A 384 6.26 -16.30 -9.92
CA ILE A 384 5.20 -17.15 -10.47
C ILE A 384 5.68 -18.60 -10.54
N ALA A 385 6.88 -18.84 -11.08
CA ALA A 385 7.46 -20.17 -11.21
C ALA A 385 7.65 -20.85 -9.85
N CYS A 386 8.15 -20.13 -8.86
CA CYS A 386 8.36 -20.60 -7.48
C CYS A 386 7.06 -21.11 -6.83
N VAL A 387 5.95 -20.40 -7.00
CA VAL A 387 4.65 -20.83 -6.45
C VAL A 387 4.06 -21.98 -7.28
N LYS A 388 4.19 -21.96 -8.60
CA LYS A 388 3.76 -23.07 -9.47
C LYS A 388 4.51 -24.37 -9.20
N SER A 389 5.80 -24.31 -8.90
CA SER A 389 6.61 -25.50 -8.55
C SER A 389 6.29 -26.04 -7.14
N GLY A 390 5.67 -25.23 -6.28
CA GLY A 390 5.39 -25.56 -4.90
C GLY A 390 6.56 -25.36 -3.94
N GLU A 391 7.61 -24.64 -4.35
CA GLU A 391 8.69 -24.20 -3.46
C GLU A 391 8.16 -23.26 -2.36
N THR A 392 7.21 -22.38 -2.72
CA THR A 392 6.38 -21.65 -1.78
C THR A 392 4.92 -22.08 -1.92
N LYS A 393 4.28 -22.43 -0.79
CA LYS A 393 2.90 -22.94 -0.75
C LYS A 393 2.00 -22.04 0.08
N PHE A 394 0.79 -21.78 -0.41
CA PHE A 394 -0.26 -21.09 0.35
C PHE A 394 -1.14 -22.10 1.09
N VAL A 395 -1.41 -21.84 2.34
CA VAL A 395 -2.34 -22.61 3.18
C VAL A 395 -3.41 -21.66 3.74
N PRO A 396 -4.69 -21.79 3.35
CA PRO A 396 -5.26 -22.77 2.39
C PRO A 396 -4.87 -22.48 0.93
N GLU A 397 -4.83 -23.53 0.11
CA GLU A 397 -4.41 -23.48 -1.30
C GLU A 397 -5.24 -22.51 -2.16
N ARG A 398 -6.50 -22.26 -1.80
CA ARG A 398 -7.39 -21.33 -2.53
C ARG A 398 -6.79 -19.93 -2.73
N PHE A 399 -5.90 -19.49 -1.85
CA PHE A 399 -5.23 -18.18 -1.96
C PHE A 399 -4.12 -18.13 -3.00
N THR A 400 -3.67 -19.28 -3.48
CA THR A 400 -2.77 -19.36 -4.65
C THR A 400 -3.39 -18.68 -5.87
N LYS A 401 -4.71 -18.84 -6.08
CA LYS A 401 -5.41 -18.19 -7.19
C LYS A 401 -5.38 -16.65 -7.08
N GLN A 402 -5.55 -16.10 -5.88
CA GLN A 402 -5.47 -14.65 -5.66
C GLN A 402 -4.06 -14.11 -5.96
N TYR A 403 -3.03 -14.81 -5.47
CA TYR A 403 -1.64 -14.46 -5.75
C TYR A 403 -1.33 -14.53 -7.25
N MET A 404 -1.73 -15.61 -7.93
CA MET A 404 -1.46 -15.82 -9.36
C MET A 404 -2.15 -14.76 -10.21
N ASN A 405 -3.43 -14.46 -9.95
CA ASN A 405 -4.16 -13.43 -10.69
C ASN A 405 -3.47 -12.05 -10.59
N TRP A 406 -2.93 -11.72 -9.42
CA TRP A 406 -2.18 -10.48 -9.24
C TRP A 406 -0.87 -10.50 -10.01
N MET A 407 -0.07 -11.56 -9.86
CA MET A 407 1.28 -11.64 -10.43
C MET A 407 1.29 -11.76 -11.96
N GLU A 408 0.31 -12.45 -12.55
CA GLU A 408 0.20 -12.62 -14.01
C GLU A 408 -0.24 -11.31 -14.71
N ASN A 409 -0.89 -10.39 -13.98
CA ASN A 409 -1.36 -9.10 -14.49
C ASN A 409 -0.61 -7.90 -13.88
N ILE A 410 0.57 -8.16 -13.29
CA ILE A 410 1.30 -7.13 -12.55
C ILE A 410 1.81 -6.02 -13.49
N ARG A 411 1.59 -4.78 -13.08
CA ARG A 411 2.12 -3.57 -13.73
C ARG A 411 3.37 -3.09 -13.01
N ASP A 412 4.09 -2.14 -13.65
CA ASP A 412 5.24 -1.50 -13.02
C ASP A 412 4.83 -0.80 -11.73
N TRP A 413 5.61 -1.00 -10.70
CA TRP A 413 5.31 -0.50 -9.36
C TRP A 413 5.84 0.91 -9.15
N CYS A 414 4.98 1.89 -8.95
CA CYS A 414 5.36 3.23 -8.52
C CYS A 414 5.86 3.18 -7.07
N ILE A 415 7.14 3.51 -6.87
CA ILE A 415 7.81 3.41 -5.57
C ILE A 415 8.07 4.76 -4.90
N SER A 416 7.87 5.88 -5.57
CA SER A 416 8.05 7.22 -4.97
C SER A 416 6.78 7.71 -4.30
N ARG A 417 6.94 8.38 -3.16
CA ARG A 417 5.88 9.03 -2.39
C ARG A 417 6.34 10.43 -2.00
N GLN A 418 5.48 11.43 -2.16
CA GLN A 418 5.72 12.82 -1.88
C GLN A 418 5.50 13.12 -0.38
N LEU A 419 6.19 12.34 0.46
CA LEU A 419 6.12 12.36 1.92
C LEU A 419 7.45 12.81 2.52
N TRP A 420 7.44 13.16 3.79
CA TRP A 420 8.68 13.43 4.53
C TRP A 420 9.11 12.26 5.40
N TRP A 421 8.16 11.44 5.88
CA TRP A 421 8.42 10.27 6.70
C TRP A 421 8.59 9.01 5.85
N GLY A 422 9.79 8.44 5.87
CA GLY A 422 10.14 7.21 5.15
C GLY A 422 11.59 7.19 4.69
N HIS A 423 11.96 6.15 3.95
CA HIS A 423 13.28 6.02 3.35
C HIS A 423 13.44 6.98 2.18
N ARG A 424 14.24 8.01 2.34
CA ARG A 424 14.48 8.98 1.27
C ARG A 424 15.17 8.33 0.07
N ILE A 425 14.71 8.63 -1.12
CA ILE A 425 15.25 8.07 -2.37
C ILE A 425 16.76 8.41 -2.49
N PRO A 426 17.64 7.41 -2.70
CA PRO A 426 19.08 7.61 -2.68
C PRO A 426 19.62 8.11 -4.04
N VAL A 427 19.05 9.22 -4.51
CA VAL A 427 19.39 9.89 -5.77
C VAL A 427 19.65 11.36 -5.52
N TRP A 428 20.69 11.90 -6.12
CA TRP A 428 21.06 13.31 -6.02
C TRP A 428 21.12 13.94 -7.41
N TYR A 429 20.57 15.11 -7.55
CA TYR A 429 20.55 15.91 -8.77
C TYR A 429 21.58 17.03 -8.69
N CYS A 430 22.38 17.18 -9.73
CA CYS A 430 23.37 18.24 -9.82
C CYS A 430 22.75 19.51 -10.42
N ASP A 431 22.81 20.62 -9.70
CA ASP A 431 22.31 21.91 -10.16
C ASP A 431 23.14 22.47 -11.35
N ASP A 432 24.42 22.08 -11.46
CA ASP A 432 25.31 22.64 -12.50
C ASP A 432 25.26 21.90 -13.84
N CYS A 433 25.03 20.58 -13.85
CA CYS A 433 25.06 19.80 -15.09
C CYS A 433 23.82 18.92 -15.32
N GLY A 434 22.82 18.96 -14.43
CA GLY A 434 21.60 18.18 -14.52
C GLY A 434 21.75 16.66 -14.37
N ALA A 435 22.96 16.17 -14.06
CA ALA A 435 23.19 14.74 -13.91
C ALA A 435 22.61 14.20 -12.62
N MET A 436 22.16 12.93 -12.64
CA MET A 436 21.76 12.16 -11.47
C MET A 436 22.93 11.34 -10.93
N THR A 437 23.13 11.35 -9.62
CA THR A 437 24.03 10.48 -8.89
C THR A 437 23.19 9.53 -8.04
N VAL A 438 23.25 8.22 -8.32
CA VAL A 438 22.60 7.18 -7.51
C VAL A 438 23.68 6.53 -6.64
N SER A 439 23.48 6.49 -5.33
CA SER A 439 24.56 6.07 -4.43
C SER A 439 24.06 5.35 -3.18
N ARG A 440 24.85 4.37 -2.72
CA ARG A 440 24.64 3.64 -1.46
C ARG A 440 24.90 4.51 -0.24
N GLU A 441 25.82 5.46 -0.38
CA GLU A 441 26.18 6.44 0.65
C GLU A 441 25.86 7.85 0.17
N ASP A 442 25.78 8.81 1.09
CA ASP A 442 25.53 10.20 0.73
C ASP A 442 26.75 10.77 -0.01
N PRO A 443 26.64 11.12 -1.31
CA PRO A 443 27.75 11.63 -2.08
C PRO A 443 28.08 13.08 -1.67
N THR A 444 29.34 13.44 -1.76
CA THR A 444 29.80 14.82 -1.52
C THR A 444 29.85 15.66 -2.79
N CYS A 445 29.79 15.03 -3.96
CA CYS A 445 29.85 15.71 -5.25
C CYS A 445 29.14 14.91 -6.35
N CYS A 446 28.84 15.59 -7.45
CA CYS A 446 28.27 15.03 -8.66
C CYS A 446 29.21 14.00 -9.31
N CYS A 447 28.69 12.82 -9.65
CA CYS A 447 29.45 11.75 -10.30
C CYS A 447 29.96 12.12 -11.72
N LYS A 448 29.37 13.13 -12.38
CA LYS A 448 29.70 13.52 -13.75
C LYS A 448 30.62 14.73 -13.82
N CYS A 449 30.35 15.81 -13.09
CA CYS A 449 31.11 17.06 -13.20
C CYS A 449 31.91 17.41 -11.93
N GLY A 450 31.80 16.62 -10.84
CA GLY A 450 32.48 16.86 -9.59
C GLY A 450 31.97 18.03 -8.76
N SER A 451 30.87 18.68 -9.17
CA SER A 451 30.29 19.81 -8.41
C SER A 451 29.72 19.36 -7.07
N ALA A 452 29.90 20.18 -6.04
CA ALA A 452 29.27 20.00 -4.73
C ALA A 452 27.81 20.49 -4.68
N HIS A 453 27.31 21.13 -5.74
CA HIS A 453 25.92 21.62 -5.83
C HIS A 453 24.99 20.47 -6.22
N ILE A 454 24.78 19.58 -5.29
CA ILE A 454 23.89 18.42 -5.44
C ILE A 454 22.76 18.46 -4.41
N LYS A 455 21.55 18.07 -4.83
CA LYS A 455 20.38 17.97 -3.96
C LYS A 455 19.81 16.57 -4.02
N GLN A 456 19.58 15.96 -2.87
CA GLN A 456 18.91 14.67 -2.79
C GLN A 456 17.45 14.79 -3.21
N ASP A 457 16.94 13.77 -3.89
CA ASP A 457 15.53 13.63 -4.21
C ASP A 457 14.66 13.87 -2.94
N GLU A 458 13.58 14.61 -3.06
CA GLU A 458 12.74 14.98 -1.91
C GLU A 458 11.77 13.88 -1.52
N ASP A 459 11.46 12.98 -2.45
CA ASP A 459 10.54 11.89 -2.25
C ASP A 459 11.13 10.78 -1.37
N VAL A 460 10.24 10.03 -0.74
CA VAL A 460 10.58 8.80 -0.02
C VAL A 460 10.07 7.58 -0.78
N LEU A 461 10.62 6.42 -0.47
CA LEU A 461 10.15 5.16 -1.02
C LEU A 461 8.82 4.72 -0.38
N ASP A 462 8.01 4.03 -1.16
CA ASP A 462 6.84 3.31 -0.68
C ASP A 462 7.22 2.41 0.52
N THR A 463 6.40 2.39 1.57
CA THR A 463 6.64 1.56 2.76
C THR A 463 6.82 0.08 2.42
N TRP A 464 6.12 -0.39 1.39
CA TRP A 464 6.22 -1.77 0.92
C TRP A 464 7.57 -2.12 0.30
N PHE A 465 8.38 -1.11 -0.08
CA PHE A 465 9.73 -1.36 -0.60
C PHE A 465 10.65 -1.91 0.51
N SER A 466 10.67 -1.29 1.67
CA SER A 466 11.42 -1.78 2.83
C SER A 466 10.81 -3.05 3.42
N SER A 467 9.47 -3.12 3.50
CA SER A 467 8.75 -4.27 4.04
C SER A 467 8.96 -5.54 3.20
N ALA A 468 9.19 -5.40 1.89
CA ALA A 468 9.53 -6.52 1.00
C ALA A 468 10.87 -7.19 1.32
N LEU A 469 11.79 -6.48 1.98
CA LEU A 469 13.11 -6.97 2.34
C LEU A 469 13.14 -7.65 3.72
N TRP A 470 12.05 -7.60 4.46
CA TRP A 470 11.93 -7.99 5.85
C TRP A 470 12.52 -9.37 6.18
N PRO A 471 12.30 -10.44 5.38
CA PRO A 471 12.83 -11.77 5.70
C PRO A 471 14.35 -11.87 5.76
N PHE A 472 15.09 -10.99 5.10
CA PHE A 472 16.56 -11.03 5.02
C PHE A 472 17.24 -9.76 5.53
N SER A 473 16.65 -8.59 5.38
CA SER A 473 17.21 -7.34 5.93
C SER A 473 17.29 -7.38 7.46
N THR A 474 16.31 -8.01 8.11
CA THR A 474 16.27 -8.18 9.56
C THR A 474 17.37 -9.08 10.10
N LEU A 475 17.90 -9.97 9.26
CA LEU A 475 18.99 -10.89 9.59
C LEU A 475 20.36 -10.33 9.22
N GLY A 476 20.42 -9.06 8.79
CA GLY A 476 21.66 -8.30 8.56
C GLY A 476 22.11 -8.20 7.11
N TRP A 477 21.33 -8.70 6.13
CA TRP A 477 21.62 -8.45 4.72
C TRP A 477 21.70 -6.92 4.44
N PRO A 478 22.62 -6.39 3.63
CA PRO A 478 23.46 -7.07 2.63
C PRO A 478 24.75 -7.72 3.19
N ASP A 479 25.01 -7.60 4.48
CA ASP A 479 26.17 -8.26 5.07
C ASP A 479 25.92 -9.77 5.19
N ASN A 480 26.97 -10.55 4.99
CA ASN A 480 26.89 -12.01 5.06
C ASN A 480 26.98 -12.50 6.51
N THR A 481 25.98 -12.16 7.33
CA THR A 481 25.96 -12.49 8.76
C THR A 481 25.72 -13.98 9.01
N GLU A 482 26.15 -14.43 10.18
CA GLU A 482 25.91 -15.81 10.62
C GLU A 482 24.40 -16.09 10.86
N ASP A 483 23.64 -15.08 11.29
CA ASP A 483 22.19 -15.22 11.47
C ASP A 483 21.47 -15.35 10.13
N LEU A 484 21.88 -14.57 9.10
CA LEU A 484 21.37 -14.71 7.75
C LEU A 484 21.61 -16.10 7.18
N LYS A 485 22.84 -16.64 7.33
CA LYS A 485 23.19 -17.98 6.85
C LYS A 485 22.41 -19.08 7.54
N TYR A 486 22.06 -18.91 8.80
CA TYR A 486 21.44 -19.95 9.61
C TYR A 486 19.92 -19.90 9.60
N PHE A 487 19.32 -18.70 9.70
CA PHE A 487 17.88 -18.52 9.87
C PHE A 487 17.13 -18.19 8.58
N TYR A 488 17.79 -17.83 7.48
CA TYR A 488 17.17 -17.65 6.18
C TYR A 488 17.28 -18.94 5.34
N PRO A 489 16.23 -19.35 4.57
CA PRO A 489 14.89 -18.75 4.49
C PRO A 489 14.01 -19.09 5.70
N THR A 490 12.97 -18.27 5.93
CA THR A 490 11.95 -18.55 6.93
C THR A 490 11.12 -19.80 6.56
N ASN A 491 10.67 -20.56 7.56
CA ASN A 491 9.89 -21.78 7.33
C ASN A 491 8.42 -21.47 7.10
N LEU A 492 7.90 -20.51 7.86
CA LEU A 492 6.50 -20.16 7.89
C LEU A 492 6.35 -18.64 7.91
N LEU A 493 5.51 -18.12 7.03
CA LEU A 493 4.95 -16.78 7.11
C LEU A 493 3.48 -16.91 7.50
N VAL A 494 3.04 -16.17 8.50
CA VAL A 494 1.61 -16.07 8.88
C VAL A 494 1.15 -14.66 8.60
N THR A 495 0.02 -14.48 7.92
CA THR A 495 -0.52 -13.16 7.58
C THR A 495 -1.98 -13.21 7.16
N GLY A 496 -2.65 -12.08 7.17
CA GLY A 496 -4.00 -11.92 6.61
C GLY A 496 -4.03 -12.01 5.07
N TYR A 497 -5.17 -12.42 4.53
CA TYR A 497 -5.35 -12.50 3.07
C TYR A 497 -5.33 -11.13 2.39
N ASP A 498 -5.61 -10.08 3.10
CA ASP A 498 -5.71 -8.70 2.59
C ASP A 498 -4.36 -8.09 2.20
N ILE A 499 -3.23 -8.66 2.67
CA ILE A 499 -1.89 -8.20 2.31
C ILE A 499 -1.09 -9.19 1.45
N ILE A 500 -1.74 -10.15 0.80
CA ILE A 500 -1.07 -11.07 -0.14
C ILE A 500 -0.43 -10.27 -1.28
N THR A 501 -1.15 -9.35 -1.88
CA THR A 501 -0.69 -8.51 -2.99
C THR A 501 0.29 -7.43 -2.56
N PHE A 502 0.09 -6.87 -1.37
CA PHE A 502 0.95 -5.80 -0.85
C PHE A 502 2.30 -6.30 -0.36
N TRP A 503 2.30 -7.39 0.40
CA TRP A 503 3.47 -7.81 1.16
C TRP A 503 4.03 -9.15 0.72
N VAL A 504 3.20 -10.20 0.68
CA VAL A 504 3.67 -11.55 0.36
C VAL A 504 4.30 -11.62 -1.03
N SER A 505 3.61 -11.06 -2.04
CA SER A 505 4.10 -11.06 -3.43
C SER A 505 5.43 -10.33 -3.55
N ARG A 506 5.57 -9.19 -2.88
CA ARG A 506 6.78 -8.36 -2.91
C ARG A 506 7.94 -9.02 -2.18
N MET A 507 7.70 -9.69 -1.04
CA MET A 507 8.75 -10.46 -0.35
C MET A 507 9.26 -11.63 -1.21
N ILE A 508 8.37 -12.38 -1.87
CA ILE A 508 8.78 -13.47 -2.77
C ILE A 508 9.63 -12.92 -3.91
N THR A 509 9.18 -11.82 -4.52
CA THR A 509 9.87 -11.18 -5.64
C THR A 509 11.27 -10.71 -5.25
N MET A 510 11.40 -9.94 -4.15
CA MET A 510 12.68 -9.40 -3.71
C MET A 510 13.59 -10.48 -3.11
N GLY A 511 13.02 -11.47 -2.42
CA GLY A 511 13.79 -12.60 -1.92
C GLY A 511 14.43 -13.43 -3.04
N LEU A 512 13.69 -13.70 -4.11
CA LEU A 512 14.25 -14.40 -5.28
C LEU A 512 15.28 -13.54 -6.03
N GLU A 513 15.05 -12.22 -6.14
CA GLU A 513 15.98 -11.32 -6.82
C GLU A 513 17.31 -11.15 -6.07
N GLU A 514 17.28 -10.96 -4.76
CA GLU A 514 18.46 -10.62 -3.97
C GLU A 514 19.14 -11.84 -3.33
N MET A 515 18.35 -12.85 -2.93
CA MET A 515 18.84 -14.03 -2.22
C MET A 515 18.89 -15.30 -3.09
N GLN A 516 18.27 -15.27 -4.28
CA GLN A 516 18.17 -16.43 -5.20
C GLN A 516 17.47 -17.66 -4.58
N VAL A 517 16.78 -17.46 -3.46
CA VAL A 517 16.04 -18.50 -2.72
C VAL A 517 14.73 -17.88 -2.25
N PRO A 518 13.59 -18.60 -2.34
CA PRO A 518 12.33 -18.12 -1.81
C PRO A 518 12.45 -17.73 -0.34
N PRO A 519 11.85 -16.60 0.09
CA PRO A 519 12.01 -16.12 1.46
C PRO A 519 11.32 -16.99 2.51
N PHE A 520 10.36 -17.83 2.10
CA PHE A 520 9.61 -18.74 2.97
C PHE A 520 9.02 -19.93 2.17
N GLN A 521 8.87 -21.07 2.87
CA GLN A 521 8.35 -22.31 2.28
C GLN A 521 6.81 -22.34 2.31
N THR A 522 6.22 -21.85 3.40
CA THR A 522 4.77 -21.89 3.62
C THR A 522 4.25 -20.53 3.99
N VAL A 523 3.14 -20.12 3.36
CA VAL A 523 2.37 -18.93 3.71
C VAL A 523 1.04 -19.38 4.30
N LEU A 524 0.91 -19.29 5.62
CA LEU A 524 -0.34 -19.58 6.34
C LEU A 524 -1.19 -18.31 6.35
N ILE A 525 -2.30 -18.37 5.65
CA ILE A 525 -3.25 -17.26 5.57
C ILE A 525 -4.34 -17.43 6.62
N HIS A 526 -4.55 -16.39 7.41
CA HIS A 526 -5.70 -16.29 8.30
C HIS A 526 -6.73 -15.29 7.77
N GLY A 527 -7.96 -15.41 8.25
CA GLY A 527 -9.04 -14.46 7.97
C GLY A 527 -8.99 -13.25 8.90
N LEU A 528 -9.89 -12.30 8.67
CA LEU A 528 -10.03 -11.11 9.50
C LEU A 528 -10.89 -11.39 10.74
N VAL A 529 -10.60 -10.68 11.83
CA VAL A 529 -11.48 -10.67 13.00
C VAL A 529 -12.54 -9.57 12.80
N ARG A 530 -13.80 -9.99 12.84
CA ARG A 530 -14.97 -9.13 12.65
C ARG A 530 -15.72 -8.95 13.96
N ASP A 531 -16.57 -7.94 14.06
CA ASP A 531 -17.46 -7.76 15.20
C ASP A 531 -18.57 -8.87 15.25
N GLU A 532 -19.39 -8.86 16.27
CA GLU A 532 -20.48 -9.83 16.43
C GLU A 532 -21.46 -9.86 15.25
N LEU A 533 -21.66 -8.73 14.58
CA LEU A 533 -22.52 -8.60 13.41
C LEU A 533 -21.83 -9.00 12.11
N GLY A 534 -20.54 -9.36 12.15
CA GLY A 534 -19.75 -9.74 10.97
C GLY A 534 -19.18 -8.55 10.20
N ARG A 535 -19.23 -7.33 10.74
CA ARG A 535 -18.64 -6.14 10.12
C ARG A 535 -17.14 -6.06 10.40
N LYS A 536 -16.37 -5.49 9.48
CA LYS A 536 -14.95 -5.19 9.71
C LYS A 536 -14.81 -4.24 10.90
N MET A 537 -13.93 -4.57 11.84
CA MET A 537 -13.63 -3.69 12.96
C MET A 537 -12.83 -2.47 12.48
N SER A 538 -13.26 -1.28 12.87
CA SER A 538 -12.55 -0.03 12.57
C SER A 538 -12.77 1.00 13.69
N LYS A 539 -11.81 1.91 13.82
CA LYS A 539 -11.92 3.01 14.80
C LYS A 539 -13.05 3.98 14.44
N SER A 540 -13.33 4.17 13.16
CA SER A 540 -14.40 5.03 12.66
C SER A 540 -15.79 4.51 12.99
N LEU A 541 -15.97 3.18 13.04
CA LEU A 541 -17.24 2.55 13.41
C LEU A 541 -17.39 2.38 14.94
N GLY A 542 -16.33 2.64 15.72
CA GLY A 542 -16.35 2.46 17.17
C GLY A 542 -16.57 1.01 17.64
N ASN A 543 -16.40 0.03 16.75
CA ASN A 543 -16.61 -1.40 17.02
C ASN A 543 -15.29 -2.17 17.22
N GLY A 544 -14.16 -1.47 17.33
CA GLY A 544 -12.86 -2.07 17.63
C GLY A 544 -12.79 -2.49 19.10
N VAL A 545 -12.23 -3.68 19.34
CA VAL A 545 -11.97 -4.22 20.69
C VAL A 545 -10.48 -4.19 20.95
N ASP A 546 -10.07 -3.57 22.07
CA ASP A 546 -8.68 -3.60 22.52
C ASP A 546 -8.37 -4.96 23.15
N PRO A 547 -7.36 -5.69 22.65
CA PRO A 547 -6.92 -6.95 23.27
C PRO A 547 -6.57 -6.81 24.76
N LEU A 548 -6.04 -5.66 25.19
CA LEU A 548 -5.67 -5.46 26.59
C LEU A 548 -6.89 -5.40 27.52
N GLU A 549 -7.99 -4.78 27.09
CA GLU A 549 -9.24 -4.77 27.88
C GLU A 549 -9.76 -6.19 28.09
N VAL A 550 -9.64 -7.03 27.08
CA VAL A 550 -10.02 -8.45 27.18
C VAL A 550 -9.09 -9.21 28.12
N ILE A 551 -7.78 -8.97 28.06
CA ILE A 551 -6.79 -9.58 28.96
C ILE A 551 -7.03 -9.13 30.40
N ASP A 552 -7.31 -7.86 30.64
CA ASP A 552 -7.60 -7.33 31.97
C ASP A 552 -8.84 -7.98 32.61
N GLN A 553 -9.82 -8.35 31.79
CA GLN A 553 -11.04 -8.99 32.26
C GLN A 553 -10.93 -10.53 32.39
N TYR A 554 -10.26 -11.20 31.44
CA TYR A 554 -10.31 -12.65 31.29
C TYR A 554 -8.96 -13.36 31.36
N GLY A 555 -7.84 -12.62 31.23
CA GLY A 555 -6.49 -13.16 31.11
C GLY A 555 -6.06 -13.42 29.66
N ALA A 556 -4.74 -13.49 29.44
CA ALA A 556 -4.14 -13.70 28.14
C ALA A 556 -4.46 -15.07 27.55
N ASP A 557 -4.47 -16.13 28.38
CA ASP A 557 -4.80 -17.50 27.94
C ASP A 557 -6.23 -17.58 27.38
N ALA A 558 -7.19 -16.91 28.03
CA ALA A 558 -8.59 -16.89 27.59
C ALA A 558 -8.72 -16.19 26.23
N LEU A 559 -8.07 -15.04 26.04
CA LEU A 559 -8.04 -14.34 24.77
C LEU A 559 -7.46 -15.23 23.67
N ARG A 560 -6.24 -15.73 23.88
CA ARG A 560 -5.50 -16.53 22.89
C ARG A 560 -6.27 -17.79 22.47
N PHE A 561 -6.79 -18.54 23.45
CA PHE A 561 -7.55 -19.76 23.18
C PHE A 561 -8.86 -19.47 22.44
N SER A 562 -9.56 -18.39 22.79
CA SER A 562 -10.79 -17.99 22.09
C SER A 562 -10.59 -17.62 20.62
N LEU A 563 -9.40 -17.07 20.27
CA LEU A 563 -9.05 -16.67 18.92
C LEU A 563 -8.74 -17.84 17.99
N VAL A 564 -8.27 -18.98 18.54
CA VAL A 564 -7.86 -20.13 17.71
C VAL A 564 -8.85 -21.29 17.77
N MET A 565 -9.67 -21.38 18.82
CA MET A 565 -10.64 -22.45 18.98
C MET A 565 -11.76 -22.37 17.94
N GLY A 566 -11.90 -23.41 17.11
CA GLY A 566 -12.96 -23.53 16.11
C GLY A 566 -12.80 -22.61 14.90
N VAL A 567 -11.58 -22.09 14.66
CA VAL A 567 -11.26 -21.27 13.50
C VAL A 567 -10.63 -22.14 12.41
N SER A 568 -11.16 -22.04 11.20
CA SER A 568 -10.56 -22.67 10.01
C SER A 568 -9.62 -21.70 9.31
N ALA A 569 -8.48 -22.20 8.86
CA ALA A 569 -7.49 -21.39 8.15
C ALA A 569 -8.12 -20.60 6.98
N GLY A 570 -7.77 -19.32 6.89
CA GLY A 570 -8.21 -18.41 5.83
C GLY A 570 -9.66 -17.93 5.91
N ASN A 571 -10.42 -18.33 6.93
CA ASN A 571 -11.78 -17.86 7.11
C ASN A 571 -11.83 -16.73 8.15
N ASP A 572 -12.71 -15.75 7.90
CA ASP A 572 -13.00 -14.70 8.86
C ASP A 572 -13.61 -15.29 10.13
N THR A 573 -13.27 -14.72 11.27
CA THR A 573 -13.85 -15.10 12.56
C THR A 573 -14.58 -13.91 13.18
N ARG A 574 -15.62 -14.21 13.97
CA ARG A 574 -16.33 -13.19 14.74
C ARG A 574 -15.79 -13.16 16.16
N TYR A 575 -15.48 -11.98 16.65
CA TYR A 575 -15.23 -11.78 18.08
C TYR A 575 -16.56 -11.85 18.83
N ILE A 576 -16.70 -12.82 19.70
CA ILE A 576 -17.88 -13.05 20.52
C ILE A 576 -17.43 -13.14 21.98
N PRO A 577 -17.82 -12.21 22.88
CA PRO A 577 -17.40 -12.21 24.28
C PRO A 577 -17.67 -13.54 25.02
N ALA A 578 -18.78 -14.19 24.73
CA ALA A 578 -19.12 -15.50 25.33
C ALA A 578 -18.08 -16.60 24.99
N ARG A 579 -17.38 -16.51 23.85
CA ARG A 579 -16.29 -17.44 23.53
C ARG A 579 -15.07 -17.22 24.44
N VAL A 580 -14.76 -15.96 24.76
CA VAL A 580 -13.65 -15.63 25.66
C VAL A 580 -13.98 -16.13 27.08
N GLU A 581 -15.22 -15.96 27.52
CA GLU A 581 -15.67 -16.49 28.81
C GLU A 581 -15.60 -18.02 28.88
N SER A 582 -15.99 -18.71 27.80
CA SER A 582 -15.84 -20.17 27.69
C SER A 582 -14.38 -20.60 27.75
N ALA A 583 -13.49 -19.84 27.08
CA ALA A 583 -12.05 -20.08 27.11
C ALA A 583 -11.46 -19.89 28.53
N ARG A 584 -11.88 -18.85 29.27
CA ARG A 584 -11.53 -18.64 30.68
C ARG A 584 -11.98 -19.82 31.54
N ASN A 585 -13.21 -20.27 31.33
CA ASN A 585 -13.75 -21.41 32.08
C ASN A 585 -12.96 -22.70 31.80
N PHE A 586 -12.50 -22.88 30.56
CA PHE A 586 -11.64 -24.01 30.21
C PHE A 586 -10.25 -23.92 30.88
N ALA A 587 -9.61 -22.74 30.89
CA ALA A 587 -8.36 -22.52 31.63
C ALA A 587 -8.52 -22.82 33.13
N ASN A 588 -9.61 -22.36 33.71
CA ASN A 588 -9.93 -22.67 35.13
C ASN A 588 -10.20 -24.17 35.37
N LYS A 589 -10.74 -24.89 34.39
CA LYS A 589 -10.89 -26.35 34.47
C LYS A 589 -9.53 -27.06 34.53
N ILE A 590 -8.57 -26.62 33.70
CA ILE A 590 -7.19 -27.16 33.74
C ILE A 590 -6.56 -26.86 35.09
N TRP A 591 -6.71 -25.64 35.63
CA TRP A 591 -6.23 -25.24 36.94
C TRP A 591 -6.77 -26.14 38.04
N ASN A 592 -8.08 -26.40 38.07
CA ASN A 592 -8.69 -27.25 39.07
C ASN A 592 -8.30 -28.74 38.94
N ALA A 593 -8.08 -29.22 37.71
CA ALA A 593 -7.54 -30.56 37.49
C ALA A 593 -6.12 -30.69 38.06
N SER A 594 -5.26 -29.69 37.80
CA SER A 594 -3.90 -29.65 38.38
C SER A 594 -3.92 -29.58 39.90
N ARG A 595 -4.80 -28.74 40.48
CA ARG A 595 -4.99 -28.64 41.92
C ARG A 595 -5.48 -29.94 42.56
N PHE A 596 -6.25 -30.77 41.84
CA PHE A 596 -6.69 -32.08 42.32
C PHE A 596 -5.54 -33.10 42.32
N VAL A 597 -4.60 -33.00 41.39
CA VAL A 597 -3.45 -33.92 41.26
C VAL A 597 -2.35 -33.59 42.28
N LEU A 598 -2.11 -32.30 42.52
CA LEU A 598 -1.10 -31.80 43.47
C LEU A 598 -1.60 -31.82 44.91
#